data_a8d170bf85de08ddfb6ad336ffff7249
#
_entry.id   a8d170bf85de08ddfb6ad336ffff7249
#
_cell.length_a   1.000
_cell.length_b   1.000
_cell.length_c   1.000
_cell.angle_alpha   90.00
_cell.angle_beta   90.00
_cell.angle_gamma   90.00
#
_symmetry.space_group_name_H-M   'P 1'
#
loop_
_entity.id
_entity.type
_entity.pdbx_description
1 polymer ?
#
loop_
_entity_poly.entity_id
_entity_poly.type
_entity_poly.pdbx_seq_one_letter_code
_entity_poly.pdbx_strand_id
1 'polypeptide(L)'
;MDYPKENSKSLYDYSDKSVQHASYAAIAYGVISLSSGVLAWIQYFLYHRPRKGGVLPDDFAAQQYLQHTPLLTAVAVVFSILIAAISGTLAVFILRRSRFAVVAMVLVVVLLQIYTWFVTHSPAGTLVSIVVVALLLRGARRMFQDYAEQKLEAEKV
;
A
#
# COMPACT_ATOMS: atom_id res chain seq x y z
N MET A 1 -15.75 -39.51 26.94
CA MET A 1 -15.16 -39.43 25.59
C MET A 1 -14.58 -38.02 25.43
N ASP A 2 -13.28 -37.91 25.65
CA ASP A 2 -12.58 -36.63 25.53
C ASP A 2 -12.30 -36.36 24.04
N TYR A 3 -12.93 -35.36 23.49
CA TYR A 3 -12.60 -34.87 22.17
C TYR A 3 -11.28 -34.09 22.23
N PRO A 4 -10.34 -34.33 21.34
CA PRO A 4 -9.05 -33.61 21.35
C PRO A 4 -9.26 -32.15 21.00
N LYS A 5 -9.15 -31.29 22.00
CA LYS A 5 -9.14 -29.81 21.90
C LYS A 5 -7.91 -29.22 21.16
N GLU A 6 -7.07 -30.08 20.62
CA GLU A 6 -5.75 -29.68 20.10
C GLU A 6 -5.75 -29.10 18.70
N ASN A 7 -6.78 -29.37 17.88
CA ASN A 7 -6.82 -28.97 16.48
C ASN A 7 -7.41 -27.57 16.24
N SER A 8 -8.17 -27.03 17.19
CA SER A 8 -8.79 -25.70 16.99
C SER A 8 -7.79 -24.54 17.15
N LYS A 9 -6.79 -24.68 18.03
CA LYS A 9 -5.76 -23.65 18.24
C LYS A 9 -4.83 -23.46 17.03
N SER A 10 -4.48 -24.52 16.31
CA SER A 10 -3.55 -24.42 15.17
C SER A 10 -4.17 -23.75 13.95
N LEU A 11 -5.46 -23.96 13.69
CA LEU A 11 -6.18 -23.31 12.60
C LEU A 11 -6.42 -21.82 12.85
N TYR A 12 -6.76 -21.46 14.09
CA TYR A 12 -6.90 -20.04 14.49
C TYR A 12 -5.57 -19.29 14.42
N ASP A 13 -4.48 -19.88 14.87
CA ASP A 13 -3.16 -19.24 14.86
C ASP A 13 -2.65 -19.01 13.44
N TYR A 14 -2.91 -19.93 12.51
CA TYR A 14 -2.52 -19.77 11.11
C TYR A 14 -3.39 -18.75 10.35
N SER A 15 -4.68 -18.69 10.65
CA SER A 15 -5.62 -17.68 10.11
C SER A 15 -5.19 -16.27 10.55
N ASP A 16 -4.82 -16.10 11.80
CA ASP A 16 -4.37 -14.82 12.34
C ASP A 16 -3.08 -14.33 11.68
N LYS A 17 -2.12 -15.20 11.41
CA LYS A 17 -0.87 -14.82 10.70
C LYS A 17 -1.13 -14.30 9.29
N SER A 18 -2.05 -14.90 8.54
CA SER A 18 -2.38 -14.41 7.18
C SER A 18 -3.02 -13.04 7.19
N VAL A 19 -3.89 -12.75 8.15
CA VAL A 19 -4.53 -11.45 8.34
C VAL A 19 -3.50 -10.41 8.78
N GLN A 20 -2.61 -10.77 9.70
CA GLN A 20 -1.51 -9.92 10.14
C GLN A 20 -0.58 -9.56 8.99
N HIS A 21 -0.19 -10.52 8.15
CA HIS A 21 0.65 -10.25 6.97
C HIS A 21 -0.03 -9.30 5.99
N ALA A 22 -1.35 -9.44 5.76
CA ALA A 22 -2.10 -8.51 4.91
C ALA A 22 -2.13 -7.09 5.50
N SER A 23 -2.31 -6.95 6.82
CA SER A 23 -2.24 -5.66 7.48
C SER A 23 -0.84 -5.04 7.41
N TYR A 24 0.21 -5.82 7.64
CA TYR A 24 1.59 -5.34 7.51
C TYR A 24 1.92 -4.93 6.08
N ALA A 25 1.40 -5.65 5.07
CA ALA A 25 1.55 -5.26 3.67
C ALA A 25 0.89 -3.90 3.38
N ALA A 26 -0.29 -3.64 3.94
CA ALA A 26 -0.96 -2.34 3.83
C ALA A 26 -0.17 -1.22 4.51
N ILE A 27 0.37 -1.45 5.71
CA ILE A 27 1.23 -0.49 6.42
C ILE A 27 2.51 -0.22 5.61
N ALA A 28 3.18 -1.27 5.14
CA ALA A 28 4.41 -1.14 4.35
C ALA A 28 4.16 -0.33 3.09
N TYR A 29 3.04 -0.54 2.40
CA TYR A 29 2.66 0.27 1.24
C TYR A 29 2.47 1.75 1.59
N GLY A 30 1.84 2.05 2.73
CA GLY A 30 1.69 3.41 3.24
C GLY A 30 3.05 4.07 3.53
N VAL A 31 3.97 3.34 4.16
CA VAL A 31 5.34 3.83 4.45
C VAL A 31 6.11 4.09 3.15
N ILE A 32 6.03 3.21 2.17
CA ILE A 32 6.67 3.41 0.86
C ILE A 32 6.09 4.65 0.16
N SER A 33 4.77 4.85 0.22
CA SER A 33 4.12 6.04 -0.33
C SER A 33 4.60 7.32 0.36
N LEU A 34 4.74 7.34 1.68
CA LEU A 34 5.32 8.47 2.42
C LEU A 34 6.76 8.73 2.01
N SER A 35 7.58 7.68 1.86
CA SER A 35 8.97 7.81 1.46
C SER A 35 9.11 8.46 0.08
N SER A 36 8.21 8.16 -0.86
CA SER A 36 8.20 8.81 -2.18
C SER A 36 7.85 10.30 -2.10
N GLY A 37 6.94 10.70 -1.22
CA GLY A 37 6.66 12.11 -0.94
C GLY A 37 7.85 12.86 -0.35
N VAL A 38 8.55 12.24 0.60
CA VAL A 38 9.78 12.79 1.19
C VAL A 38 10.89 12.94 0.14
N LEU A 39 11.05 11.95 -0.74
CA LEU A 39 12.01 12.02 -1.84
C LEU A 39 11.68 13.16 -2.81
N ALA A 40 10.41 13.36 -3.17
CA ALA A 40 9.97 14.46 -4.01
C ALA A 40 10.32 15.82 -3.37
N TRP A 41 10.13 15.95 -2.07
CA TRP A 41 10.52 17.14 -1.30
C TRP A 41 12.04 17.37 -1.30
N ILE A 42 12.83 16.33 -1.05
CA ILE A 42 14.30 16.42 -1.07
C ILE A 42 14.80 16.82 -2.46
N GLN A 43 14.26 16.21 -3.52
CA GLN A 43 14.61 16.55 -4.90
C GLN A 43 14.29 18.01 -5.20
N TYR A 44 13.12 18.50 -4.80
CA TYR A 44 12.77 19.91 -4.95
C TYR A 44 13.84 20.83 -4.35
N PHE A 45 14.28 20.60 -3.11
CA PHE A 45 15.32 21.40 -2.48
C PHE A 45 16.69 21.29 -3.15
N LEU A 46 17.06 20.12 -3.63
CA LEU A 46 18.33 19.92 -4.32
C LEU A 46 18.38 20.67 -5.64
N TYR A 47 17.28 20.67 -6.39
CA TYR A 47 17.20 21.36 -7.69
C TYR A 47 17.03 22.87 -7.57
N HIS A 48 16.41 23.37 -6.48
CA HIS A 48 16.16 24.79 -6.27
C HIS A 48 17.24 25.48 -5.42
N ARG A 49 18.30 24.80 -5.02
CA ARG A 49 19.44 25.44 -4.38
C ARG A 49 20.12 26.40 -5.35
N PRO A 50 20.36 27.70 -4.96
CA PRO A 50 21.11 28.63 -5.79
C PRO A 50 22.51 28.05 -5.99
N ARG A 51 22.82 27.62 -7.21
CA ARG A 51 24.18 27.20 -7.57
C ARG A 51 25.02 28.42 -7.70
N LYS A 52 26.09 28.53 -6.90
CA LYS A 52 27.14 29.53 -7.07
C LYS A 52 27.83 29.26 -8.42
N GLY A 53 27.46 30.00 -9.46
CA GLY A 53 28.13 29.84 -10.76
C GLY A 53 27.30 30.10 -12.03
N GLY A 54 26.01 30.34 -11.93
CA GLY A 54 25.20 30.88 -13.07
C GLY A 54 25.12 30.02 -14.36
N VAL A 55 25.60 28.78 -14.34
CA VAL A 55 25.49 27.89 -15.51
C VAL A 55 24.10 27.29 -15.51
N LEU A 56 23.28 27.68 -16.52
CA LEU A 56 22.03 27.01 -16.80
C LEU A 56 22.30 25.52 -17.02
N PRO A 57 21.48 24.62 -16.45
CA PRO A 57 21.66 23.20 -16.66
C PRO A 57 21.43 22.85 -18.12
N ASP A 58 22.13 21.82 -18.61
CA ASP A 58 21.85 21.19 -19.89
C ASP A 58 20.35 20.87 -20.05
N ASP A 59 19.85 20.78 -21.27
CA ASP A 59 18.40 20.61 -21.59
C ASP A 59 17.72 19.52 -20.75
N PHE A 60 18.44 18.46 -20.38
CA PHE A 60 17.96 17.40 -19.50
C PHE A 60 17.69 17.88 -18.06
N ALA A 61 18.56 18.74 -17.54
CA ALA A 61 18.38 19.31 -16.22
C ALA A 61 17.28 20.38 -16.17
N ALA A 62 17.06 21.09 -17.29
CA ALA A 62 15.94 22.02 -17.47
C ALA A 62 14.59 21.29 -17.47
N GLN A 63 14.49 20.14 -18.13
CA GLN A 63 13.28 19.30 -18.09
C GLN A 63 12.99 18.76 -16.69
N GLN A 64 14.01 18.30 -15.96
CA GLN A 64 13.85 17.89 -14.56
C GLN A 64 13.44 19.06 -13.65
N TYR A 65 13.96 20.26 -13.91
CA TYR A 65 13.59 21.47 -13.17
C TYR A 65 12.11 21.82 -13.35
N LEU A 66 11.57 21.68 -14.56
CA LEU A 66 10.15 21.89 -14.87
C LEU A 66 9.24 20.86 -14.20
N GLN A 67 9.72 19.61 -14.01
CA GLN A 67 8.97 18.56 -13.33
C GLN A 67 8.90 18.76 -11.80
N HIS A 68 9.81 19.55 -11.22
CA HIS A 68 9.87 19.82 -9.79
C HIS A 68 9.40 21.23 -9.43
N THR A 69 8.30 21.67 -10.03
CA THR A 69 7.67 22.94 -9.63
C THR A 69 7.13 22.83 -8.20
N PRO A 70 7.10 23.95 -7.44
CA PRO A 70 6.61 23.94 -6.06
C PRO A 70 5.19 23.40 -5.95
N LEU A 71 4.35 23.65 -6.95
CA LEU A 71 2.97 23.14 -6.99
C LEU A 71 2.93 21.62 -7.15
N LEU A 72 3.67 21.05 -8.11
CA LEU A 72 3.71 19.60 -8.34
C LEU A 72 4.30 18.86 -7.16
N THR A 73 5.34 19.41 -6.54
CA THR A 73 5.93 18.83 -5.33
C THR A 73 4.96 18.85 -4.17
N ALA A 74 4.24 19.95 -3.95
CA ALA A 74 3.23 20.03 -2.91
C ALA A 74 2.11 19.03 -3.13
N VAL A 75 1.61 18.90 -4.35
CA VAL A 75 0.59 17.90 -4.73
C VAL A 75 1.10 16.48 -4.47
N ALA A 76 2.34 16.15 -4.87
CA ALA A 76 2.93 14.83 -4.64
C ALA A 76 3.05 14.50 -3.15
N VAL A 77 3.47 15.45 -2.33
CA VAL A 77 3.58 15.29 -0.86
C VAL A 77 2.20 15.07 -0.23
N VAL A 78 1.22 15.92 -0.55
CA VAL A 78 -0.14 15.80 -0.02
C VAL A 78 -0.75 14.45 -0.43
N PHE A 79 -0.59 14.05 -1.68
CA PHE A 79 -1.09 12.79 -2.19
C PHE A 79 -0.44 11.59 -1.48
N SER A 80 0.86 11.64 -1.23
CA SER A 80 1.58 10.60 -0.47
C SER A 80 1.08 10.48 0.96
N ILE A 81 0.79 11.59 1.63
CA ILE A 81 0.22 11.60 2.98
C ILE A 81 -1.19 11.00 2.98
N LEU A 82 -2.02 11.36 2.01
CA LEU A 82 -3.37 10.81 1.87
C LEU A 82 -3.36 9.29 1.67
N ILE A 83 -2.50 8.80 0.77
CA ILE A 83 -2.34 7.36 0.53
C ILE A 83 -1.88 6.65 1.81
N ALA A 84 -0.93 7.21 2.53
CA ALA A 84 -0.44 6.62 3.77
C ALA A 84 -1.54 6.59 4.85
N ALA A 85 -2.33 7.64 4.99
CA ALA A 85 -3.45 7.70 5.91
C ALA A 85 -4.53 6.66 5.57
N ILE A 86 -4.90 6.55 4.28
CA ILE A 86 -5.86 5.54 3.80
C ILE A 86 -5.31 4.13 4.06
N SER A 87 -4.05 3.87 3.72
CA SER A 87 -3.41 2.56 3.92
C SER A 87 -3.35 2.18 5.40
N GLY A 88 -3.00 3.11 6.28
CA GLY A 88 -2.98 2.90 7.73
C GLY A 88 -4.38 2.63 8.30
N THR A 89 -5.38 3.39 7.87
CA THR A 89 -6.77 3.18 8.28
C THR A 89 -7.28 1.81 7.81
N LEU A 90 -7.05 1.46 6.55
CA LEU A 90 -7.44 0.15 6.02
C LEU A 90 -6.71 -1.00 6.71
N ALA A 91 -5.42 -0.82 7.08
CA ALA A 91 -4.67 -1.81 7.84
C ALA A 91 -5.32 -2.12 9.19
N VAL A 92 -5.81 -1.11 9.93
CA VAL A 92 -6.55 -1.30 11.19
C VAL A 92 -7.85 -2.06 10.94
N PHE A 93 -8.59 -1.75 9.88
CA PHE A 93 -9.80 -2.48 9.55
C PHE A 93 -9.52 -3.93 9.07
N ILE A 94 -8.39 -4.18 8.40
CA ILE A 94 -7.93 -5.53 8.06
C ILE A 94 -7.69 -6.34 9.33
N LEU A 95 -7.02 -5.77 10.35
CA LEU A 95 -6.82 -6.41 11.65
C LEU A 95 -8.15 -6.73 12.35
N ARG A 96 -9.17 -5.90 12.14
CA ARG A 96 -10.54 -6.15 12.62
C ARG A 96 -11.33 -7.13 11.75
N ARG A 97 -10.66 -7.85 10.83
CA ARG A 97 -11.23 -8.83 9.90
C ARG A 97 -12.31 -8.27 8.96
N SER A 98 -12.23 -6.98 8.61
CA SER A 98 -13.12 -6.37 7.63
C SER A 98 -12.73 -6.79 6.21
N ARG A 99 -13.58 -7.57 5.55
CA ARG A 99 -13.39 -8.02 4.17
C ARG A 99 -13.40 -6.87 3.18
N PHE A 100 -14.24 -5.87 3.43
CA PHE A 100 -14.30 -4.67 2.60
C PHE A 100 -12.97 -3.90 2.61
N ALA A 101 -12.29 -3.85 3.75
CA ALA A 101 -11.02 -3.15 3.87
C ALA A 101 -9.92 -3.80 3.00
N VAL A 102 -9.88 -5.13 2.94
CA VAL A 102 -8.89 -5.83 2.09
C VAL A 102 -9.17 -5.57 0.61
N VAL A 103 -10.42 -5.68 0.18
CA VAL A 103 -10.81 -5.40 -1.21
C VAL A 103 -10.53 -3.93 -1.57
N ALA A 104 -10.89 -2.99 -0.69
CA ALA A 104 -10.61 -1.57 -0.89
C ALA A 104 -9.10 -1.32 -1.00
N MET A 105 -8.28 -1.96 -0.17
CA MET A 105 -6.83 -1.80 -0.24
C MET A 105 -6.24 -2.36 -1.55
N VAL A 106 -6.72 -3.51 -2.03
CA VAL A 106 -6.32 -4.05 -3.33
C VAL A 106 -6.65 -3.07 -4.45
N LEU A 107 -7.86 -2.50 -4.44
CA LEU A 107 -8.28 -1.51 -5.43
C LEU A 107 -7.39 -0.26 -5.39
N VAL A 108 -7.06 0.25 -4.20
CA VAL A 108 -6.16 1.41 -4.03
C VAL A 108 -4.80 1.10 -4.66
N VAL A 109 -4.18 -0.04 -4.34
CA VAL A 109 -2.85 -0.41 -4.87
C VAL A 109 -2.89 -0.55 -6.40
N VAL A 110 -3.91 -1.24 -6.94
CA VAL A 110 -4.03 -1.46 -8.39
C VAL A 110 -4.27 -0.14 -9.14
N LEU A 111 -5.19 0.70 -8.66
CA LEU A 111 -5.48 1.99 -9.30
C LEU A 111 -4.27 2.91 -9.28
N LEU A 112 -3.53 2.96 -8.17
CA LEU A 112 -2.31 3.74 -8.07
C LEU A 112 -1.21 3.21 -9.00
N GLN A 113 -1.09 1.88 -9.16
CA GLN A 113 -0.12 1.30 -10.08
C GLN A 113 -0.47 1.63 -11.53
N ILE A 114 -1.75 1.53 -11.91
CA ILE A 114 -2.23 1.93 -13.24
C ILE A 114 -1.95 3.42 -13.47
N TYR A 115 -2.29 4.27 -12.51
CA TYR A 115 -2.00 5.71 -12.59
C TYR A 115 -0.50 5.97 -12.81
N THR A 116 0.36 5.29 -12.05
CA THR A 116 1.82 5.42 -12.18
C THR A 116 2.28 5.06 -13.59
N TRP A 117 1.79 3.98 -14.17
CA TRP A 117 2.14 3.58 -15.52
C TRP A 117 1.73 4.62 -16.57
N PHE A 118 0.53 5.18 -16.44
CA PHE A 118 0.03 6.18 -17.39
C PHE A 118 0.76 7.52 -17.29
N VAL A 119 1.09 7.96 -16.07
CA VAL A 119 1.68 9.29 -15.83
C VAL A 119 3.20 9.27 -15.95
N THR A 120 3.86 8.26 -15.42
CA THR A 120 5.33 8.22 -15.39
C THR A 120 5.95 7.39 -16.52
N HIS A 121 5.14 6.61 -17.25
CA HIS A 121 5.59 5.65 -18.26
C HIS A 121 6.69 4.69 -17.73
N SER A 122 6.73 4.49 -16.42
CA SER A 122 7.76 3.70 -15.74
C SER A 122 7.13 2.49 -15.04
N PRO A 123 7.74 1.30 -15.17
CA PRO A 123 7.34 0.12 -14.42
C PRO A 123 7.80 0.16 -12.94
N ALA A 124 8.35 1.28 -12.49
CA ALA A 124 8.84 1.41 -11.12
C ALA A 124 7.74 1.10 -10.11
N GLY A 125 8.09 0.36 -9.07
CA GLY A 125 7.16 -0.05 -8.03
C GLY A 125 6.25 -1.23 -8.37
N THR A 126 6.19 -1.69 -9.63
CA THR A 126 5.31 -2.80 -10.04
C THR A 126 5.55 -4.07 -9.24
N LEU A 127 6.81 -4.45 -9.02
CA LEU A 127 7.15 -5.63 -8.23
C LEU A 127 6.64 -5.51 -6.79
N VAL A 128 6.81 -4.34 -6.18
CA VAL A 128 6.31 -4.07 -4.82
C VAL A 128 4.79 -4.18 -4.78
N SER A 129 4.10 -3.58 -5.75
CA SER A 129 2.64 -3.64 -5.85
C SER A 129 2.13 -5.07 -6.03
N ILE A 130 2.80 -5.90 -6.85
CA ILE A 130 2.47 -7.32 -7.03
C ILE A 130 2.60 -8.08 -5.70
N VAL A 131 3.70 -7.89 -4.97
CA VAL A 131 3.92 -8.54 -3.67
C VAL A 131 2.85 -8.13 -2.66
N VAL A 132 2.56 -6.83 -2.57
CA VAL A 132 1.53 -6.30 -1.67
C VAL A 132 0.15 -6.88 -2.01
N VAL A 133 -0.23 -6.87 -3.29
CA VAL A 133 -1.52 -7.44 -3.75
C VAL A 133 -1.58 -8.95 -3.46
N ALA A 134 -0.50 -9.70 -3.68
CA ALA A 134 -0.46 -11.13 -3.37
C ALA A 134 -0.70 -11.42 -1.88
N LEU A 135 -0.06 -10.64 -0.99
CA LEU A 135 -0.25 -10.77 0.46
C LEU A 135 -1.68 -10.39 0.88
N LEU A 136 -2.24 -9.32 0.30
CA LEU A 136 -3.61 -8.90 0.54
C LEU A 136 -4.62 -9.97 0.08
N LEU A 137 -4.45 -10.52 -1.12
CA LEU A 137 -5.31 -11.59 -1.65
C LEU A 137 -5.24 -12.86 -0.81
N ARG A 138 -4.04 -13.20 -0.29
CA ARG A 138 -3.89 -14.33 0.62
C ARG A 138 -4.66 -14.12 1.92
N GLY A 139 -4.60 -12.92 2.50
CA GLY A 139 -5.39 -12.55 3.67
C GLY A 139 -6.89 -12.55 3.39
N ALA A 140 -7.30 -11.96 2.26
CA ALA A 140 -8.69 -11.94 1.83
C ALA A 140 -9.27 -13.37 1.71
N ARG A 141 -8.58 -14.26 1.00
CA ARG A 141 -9.03 -15.64 0.81
C ARG A 141 -9.34 -16.33 2.14
N ARG A 142 -8.50 -16.14 3.16
CA ARG A 142 -8.73 -16.70 4.49
C ARG A 142 -9.96 -16.11 5.17
N MET A 143 -10.10 -14.79 5.16
CA MET A 143 -11.29 -14.12 5.74
C MET A 143 -12.60 -14.55 5.08
N PHE A 144 -12.59 -14.82 3.77
CA PHE A 144 -13.77 -15.31 3.07
C PHE A 144 -14.07 -16.79 3.39
N GLN A 145 -13.05 -17.63 3.60
CA GLN A 145 -13.20 -19.01 4.01
C GLN A 145 -13.78 -19.11 5.42
N ASP A 146 -13.19 -18.37 6.38
CA ASP A 146 -13.66 -18.33 7.78
C ASP A 146 -15.15 -17.91 7.85
N TYR A 147 -15.55 -16.97 7.02
CA TYR A 147 -16.96 -16.55 6.97
C TYR A 147 -17.89 -17.61 6.36
N ALA A 148 -17.45 -18.32 5.33
CA ALA A 148 -18.25 -19.38 4.72
C ALA A 148 -18.48 -20.53 5.71
N GLU A 149 -17.45 -20.87 6.50
CA GLU A 149 -17.55 -21.89 7.56
C GLU A 149 -18.53 -21.46 8.66
N GLN A 150 -18.43 -20.21 9.16
CA GLN A 150 -19.36 -19.68 10.16
C GLN A 150 -20.83 -19.69 9.67
N LYS A 151 -21.05 -19.37 8.39
CA LYS A 151 -22.40 -19.40 7.81
C LYS A 151 -22.96 -20.84 7.76
N LEU A 152 -22.14 -21.79 7.35
CA LEU A 152 -22.55 -23.22 7.32
C LEU A 152 -22.84 -23.79 8.71
N GLU A 153 -22.11 -23.34 9.73
CA GLU A 153 -22.38 -23.74 11.11
C GLU A 153 -23.71 -23.14 11.63
N ALA A 154 -23.98 -21.88 11.30
CA ALA A 154 -25.24 -21.23 11.69
C ALA A 154 -26.47 -21.82 11.00
N GLU A 155 -26.35 -22.40 9.80
CA GLU A 155 -27.45 -23.08 9.10
C GLU A 155 -27.73 -24.50 9.64
N LYS A 156 -26.84 -25.06 10.46
CA LYS A 156 -27.02 -26.43 11.05
C LYS A 156 -27.70 -26.43 12.43
N VAL A 157 -27.91 -25.26 13.01
CA VAL A 157 -28.62 -25.06 14.29
C VAL A 157 -30.06 -24.69 14.05
#